data_73d86f4af66794734f44a9b01acf1ee6
#
_entry.id   73d86f4af66794734f44a9b01acf1ee6
#
_cell.length_a   1.000
_cell.length_b   1.000
_cell.length_c   1.000
_cell.angle_alpha   90.00
_cell.angle_beta   90.00
_cell.angle_gamma   90.00
#
_symmetry.space_group_name_H-M   'P 1'
#
loop_
_entity.id
_entity.type
_entity.pdbx_description
1 polymer ?
#
loop_
_entity_poly.entity_id
_entity_poly.type
_entity_poly.pdbx_seq_one_letter_code
_entity_poly.pdbx_strand_id
1 'polypeptide(L)'
;TYAAPDFGGRRWCDARVWSYFNHFKDMSRWLPWALGKDPNAEDMPLWIAPDKKVDLPKMEACMRDHYEGTPLSLDKDIAQGIWESPYRPTPLKYVVDGKQYFNERPISTQQTGFSYIAQLRSWLPREIGGILWFGNDDGNMVAYVPIYCSNTERAECFNTPGADAVTFSDKNAFWVCNWVSNMVYPRYSQLFPALKEVRDSLDNAFLAAQKGVEAKAEALYATDKAAAVKYLNDYSIQKSNEMIARWRQLAIHLIVKFNDMAVKPEKDGKFLRTSTGLGEHVKRPGYSDYFKRELVKQTGDKFAVPNK
;
A
#
# COMPACT_ATOMS: atom_id res chain seq x y z
N THR A 1 -17.03 10.79 -18.14
CA THR A 1 -15.67 10.24 -18.09
C THR A 1 -14.77 11.14 -17.26
N TYR A 2 -13.71 10.56 -16.66
CA TYR A 2 -12.72 11.28 -15.86
C TYR A 2 -11.46 11.64 -16.66
N ALA A 3 -11.33 11.12 -17.87
CA ALA A 3 -10.23 11.35 -18.78
C ALA A 3 -10.70 11.41 -20.23
N ALA A 4 -9.76 11.62 -21.15
CA ALA A 4 -10.06 11.49 -22.59
C ALA A 4 -10.59 10.08 -22.90
N PRO A 5 -11.60 9.94 -23.78
CA PRO A 5 -12.23 8.65 -24.11
C PRO A 5 -11.37 7.78 -25.03
N ASP A 6 -10.07 8.04 -25.12
CA ASP A 6 -9.12 7.19 -25.79
C ASP A 6 -8.67 5.99 -24.94
N PHE A 7 -7.92 5.07 -25.54
CA PHE A 7 -7.44 3.88 -24.86
C PHE A 7 -6.59 4.21 -23.61
N GLY A 8 -5.71 5.19 -23.70
CA GLY A 8 -4.84 5.59 -22.59
C GLY A 8 -5.61 6.18 -21.42
N GLY A 9 -6.58 7.08 -21.71
CA GLY A 9 -7.43 7.68 -20.68
C GLY A 9 -8.30 6.63 -19.97
N ARG A 10 -8.90 5.71 -20.72
CA ARG A 10 -9.70 4.61 -20.15
C ARG A 10 -8.84 3.68 -19.28
N ARG A 11 -7.69 3.22 -19.79
CA ARG A 11 -6.85 2.24 -19.08
C ARG A 11 -6.10 2.82 -17.87
N TRP A 12 -5.70 4.07 -17.91
CA TRP A 12 -4.93 4.66 -16.81
C TRP A 12 -5.77 5.46 -15.81
N CYS A 13 -6.82 6.13 -16.29
CA CYS A 13 -7.64 6.95 -15.41
C CYS A 13 -8.95 6.27 -15.04
N ASP A 14 -9.79 5.96 -16.05
CA ASP A 14 -11.13 5.44 -15.79
C ASP A 14 -11.10 4.02 -15.19
N ALA A 15 -10.11 3.19 -15.53
CA ALA A 15 -9.94 1.88 -14.92
C ALA A 15 -9.72 1.95 -13.40
N ARG A 16 -9.00 2.97 -12.90
CA ARG A 16 -8.84 3.20 -11.45
C ARG A 16 -10.15 3.65 -10.80
N VAL A 17 -10.91 4.49 -11.48
CA VAL A 17 -12.24 4.89 -11.00
C VAL A 17 -13.20 3.70 -11.01
N TRP A 18 -13.15 2.87 -12.05
CA TRP A 18 -13.91 1.62 -12.11
C TRP A 18 -13.57 0.72 -10.92
N SER A 19 -12.28 0.48 -10.66
CA SER A 19 -11.85 -0.35 -9.54
C SER A 19 -12.28 0.25 -8.21
N TYR A 20 -12.08 1.56 -8.02
CA TYR A 20 -12.52 2.26 -6.82
C TYR A 20 -14.02 2.08 -6.57
N PHE A 21 -14.87 2.27 -7.60
CA PHE A 21 -16.31 2.06 -7.50
C PHE A 21 -16.67 0.59 -7.24
N ASN A 22 -15.92 -0.34 -7.84
CA ASN A 22 -16.14 -1.78 -7.69
C ASN A 22 -15.93 -2.28 -6.26
N HIS A 23 -15.17 -1.55 -5.44
CA HIS A 23 -15.10 -1.82 -4.01
C HIS A 23 -16.42 -1.58 -3.27
N PHE A 24 -17.30 -0.74 -3.79
CA PHE A 24 -18.53 -0.29 -3.10
C PHE A 24 -19.82 -0.74 -3.76
N LYS A 25 -19.75 -1.12 -5.02
CA LYS A 25 -20.87 -1.56 -5.84
C LYS A 25 -20.39 -2.46 -6.97
N ASP A 26 -21.18 -3.43 -7.40
CA ASP A 26 -20.85 -4.22 -8.59
C ASP A 26 -20.78 -3.31 -9.83
N MET A 27 -19.58 -3.23 -10.42
CA MET A 27 -19.30 -2.43 -11.61
C MET A 27 -19.04 -3.28 -12.86
N SER A 28 -19.40 -4.57 -12.85
CA SER A 28 -19.17 -5.50 -13.95
C SER A 28 -19.73 -5.01 -15.28
N ARG A 29 -20.88 -4.31 -15.28
CA ARG A 29 -21.51 -3.71 -16.45
C ARG A 29 -20.57 -2.75 -17.19
N TRP A 30 -19.74 -2.00 -16.47
CA TRP A 30 -18.84 -0.98 -17.01
C TRP A 30 -17.38 -1.46 -17.17
N LEU A 31 -17.11 -2.73 -16.92
CA LEU A 31 -15.79 -3.31 -17.18
C LEU A 31 -15.32 -3.14 -18.65
N PRO A 32 -16.19 -3.30 -19.68
CA PRO A 32 -15.78 -3.06 -21.07
C PRO A 32 -15.24 -1.65 -21.32
N TRP A 33 -15.77 -0.62 -20.63
CA TRP A 33 -15.23 0.75 -20.66
C TRP A 33 -13.82 0.80 -20.09
N ALA A 34 -13.61 0.26 -18.88
CA ALA A 34 -12.31 0.24 -18.20
C ALA A 34 -11.24 -0.55 -18.99
N LEU A 35 -11.64 -1.61 -19.70
CA LEU A 35 -10.77 -2.35 -20.62
C LEU A 35 -10.35 -1.52 -21.84
N GLY A 36 -11.11 -0.52 -22.23
CA GLY A 36 -10.77 0.48 -23.23
C GLY A 36 -10.75 0.03 -24.69
N LYS A 37 -11.09 -1.23 -24.97
CA LYS A 37 -10.98 -1.83 -26.32
C LYS A 37 -12.27 -1.74 -27.15
N ASP A 38 -13.42 -1.62 -26.48
CA ASP A 38 -14.72 -1.50 -27.14
C ASP A 38 -15.08 0.00 -27.32
N PRO A 39 -15.16 0.52 -28.54
CA PRO A 39 -15.55 1.90 -28.79
C PRO A 39 -17.01 2.18 -28.42
N ASN A 40 -17.88 1.15 -28.36
CA ASN A 40 -19.29 1.24 -28.04
C ASN A 40 -19.59 0.93 -26.57
N ALA A 41 -18.55 0.73 -25.74
CA ALA A 41 -18.74 0.48 -24.32
C ALA A 41 -19.53 1.63 -23.68
N GLU A 42 -20.46 1.27 -22.80
CA GLU A 42 -21.25 2.25 -22.04
C GLU A 42 -20.34 3.12 -21.16
N ASP A 43 -20.56 4.43 -21.19
CA ASP A 43 -19.81 5.41 -20.39
C ASP A 43 -19.97 5.12 -18.89
N MET A 44 -18.88 5.20 -18.15
CA MET A 44 -18.92 5.07 -16.71
C MET A 44 -19.69 6.23 -16.05
N PRO A 45 -20.46 5.94 -14.97
CA PRO A 45 -21.13 6.99 -14.22
C PRO A 45 -20.11 7.89 -13.52
N LEU A 46 -20.45 9.20 -13.38
CA LEU A 46 -19.60 10.15 -12.64
C LEU A 46 -19.64 9.94 -11.13
N TRP A 47 -20.65 9.26 -10.62
CA TRP A 47 -20.83 8.94 -9.20
C TRP A 47 -21.67 7.68 -9.06
N ILE A 48 -21.55 7.02 -7.92
CA ILE A 48 -22.37 5.87 -7.55
C ILE A 48 -22.94 6.05 -6.15
N ALA A 49 -24.09 5.43 -5.88
CA ALA A 49 -24.53 5.18 -4.51
C ALA A 49 -23.93 3.83 -4.06
N PRO A 50 -23.14 3.80 -2.99
CA PRO A 50 -22.59 2.56 -2.48
C PRO A 50 -23.68 1.65 -1.93
N ASP A 51 -23.54 0.33 -2.06
CA ASP A 51 -24.53 -0.64 -1.58
C ASP A 51 -24.58 -0.73 -0.05
N LYS A 52 -23.52 -0.30 0.63
CA LYS A 52 -23.41 -0.26 2.10
C LYS A 52 -22.68 1.00 2.55
N LYS A 53 -22.87 1.39 3.81
CA LYS A 53 -22.06 2.45 4.42
C LYS A 53 -20.58 2.10 4.32
N VAL A 54 -19.78 3.11 3.99
CA VAL A 54 -18.33 2.99 3.84
C VAL A 54 -17.67 3.28 5.17
N ASP A 55 -16.82 2.38 5.62
CA ASP A 55 -15.98 2.53 6.82
C ASP A 55 -14.50 2.78 6.45
N LEU A 56 -13.69 3.09 7.43
CA LEU A 56 -12.27 3.37 7.23
C LEU A 56 -11.50 2.17 6.66
N PRO A 57 -11.63 0.94 7.18
CA PRO A 57 -10.93 -0.22 6.61
C PRO A 57 -11.25 -0.46 5.13
N LYS A 58 -12.48 -0.16 4.71
CA LYS A 58 -12.88 -0.28 3.30
C LYS A 58 -12.22 0.79 2.43
N MET A 59 -12.07 2.01 2.95
CA MET A 59 -11.35 3.08 2.26
C MET A 59 -9.84 2.77 2.16
N GLU A 60 -9.25 2.25 3.23
CA GLU A 60 -7.85 1.80 3.21
C GLU A 60 -7.63 0.70 2.17
N ALA A 61 -8.54 -0.27 2.07
CA ALA A 61 -8.48 -1.31 1.04
C ALA A 61 -8.51 -0.72 -0.38
N CYS A 62 -9.33 0.31 -0.63
CA CYS A 62 -9.36 1.00 -1.91
C CYS A 62 -8.04 1.71 -2.24
N MET A 63 -7.43 2.36 -1.23
CA MET A 63 -6.15 3.06 -1.43
C MET A 63 -4.98 2.10 -1.70
N ARG A 64 -5.17 0.81 -1.43
CA ARG A 64 -4.19 -0.28 -1.56
C ARG A 64 -4.41 -1.17 -2.77
N ASP A 65 -5.36 -0.83 -3.63
CA ASP A 65 -5.85 -1.65 -4.75
C ASP A 65 -4.86 -1.74 -5.92
N HIS A 66 -4.68 -2.97 -6.44
CA HIS A 66 -3.95 -3.29 -7.68
C HIS A 66 -4.83 -4.12 -8.63
N TYR A 67 -6.14 -3.91 -8.60
CA TYR A 67 -7.14 -4.64 -9.37
C TYR A 67 -7.29 -6.12 -8.99
N GLU A 68 -6.92 -6.53 -7.78
CA GLU A 68 -6.92 -7.92 -7.34
C GLU A 68 -8.28 -8.58 -7.56
N GLY A 69 -8.26 -9.80 -8.11
CA GLY A 69 -9.46 -10.57 -8.40
C GLY A 69 -10.26 -10.12 -9.63
N THR A 70 -9.78 -9.14 -10.40
CA THR A 70 -10.43 -8.64 -11.61
C THR A 70 -9.66 -9.02 -12.87
N PRO A 71 -10.24 -8.86 -14.08
CA PRO A 71 -9.50 -9.04 -15.34
C PRO A 71 -8.33 -8.06 -15.55
N LEU A 72 -8.25 -6.99 -14.76
CA LEU A 72 -7.17 -6.01 -14.79
C LEU A 72 -6.05 -6.33 -13.79
N SER A 73 -6.17 -7.42 -13.01
CA SER A 73 -5.23 -7.80 -11.96
C SER A 73 -3.80 -7.93 -12.49
N LEU A 74 -2.86 -7.33 -11.77
CA LEU A 74 -1.46 -7.23 -12.18
C LEU A 74 -0.61 -8.45 -11.80
N ASP A 75 -1.22 -9.44 -11.15
CA ASP A 75 -0.58 -10.69 -10.70
C ASP A 75 -0.88 -11.90 -11.62
N LYS A 76 -1.24 -11.66 -12.90
CA LYS A 76 -1.71 -12.72 -13.83
C LYS A 76 -0.85 -12.90 -15.07
N ASP A 77 0.17 -12.08 -15.28
CA ASP A 77 1.04 -12.15 -16.46
C ASP A 77 2.53 -12.18 -16.09
N ILE A 78 3.41 -12.34 -17.07
CA ILE A 78 4.86 -12.47 -16.85
C ILE A 78 5.48 -11.21 -16.22
N ALA A 79 4.84 -10.04 -16.35
CA ALA A 79 5.35 -8.80 -15.78
C ALA A 79 5.27 -8.74 -14.25
N GLN A 80 4.54 -9.67 -13.60
CA GLN A 80 4.60 -9.87 -12.14
C GLN A 80 5.98 -10.36 -11.66
N GLY A 81 6.81 -10.87 -12.58
CA GLY A 81 8.13 -11.38 -12.28
C GLY A 81 8.14 -12.65 -11.44
N ILE A 82 9.32 -13.00 -10.94
CA ILE A 82 9.54 -14.22 -10.13
C ILE A 82 8.86 -14.20 -8.76
N TRP A 83 8.53 -13.01 -8.26
CA TRP A 83 7.99 -12.79 -6.92
C TRP A 83 6.58 -12.19 -6.93
N GLU A 84 5.84 -12.38 -8.02
CA GLU A 84 4.41 -12.05 -8.12
C GLU A 84 4.09 -10.61 -7.70
N SER A 85 4.95 -9.66 -8.15
CA SER A 85 4.79 -8.25 -7.82
C SER A 85 3.67 -7.60 -8.64
N PRO A 86 2.70 -6.92 -8.02
CA PRO A 86 1.67 -6.19 -8.74
C PRO A 86 2.15 -4.82 -9.25
N TYR A 87 3.41 -4.49 -9.03
CA TYR A 87 4.01 -3.21 -9.42
C TYR A 87 4.62 -3.28 -10.81
N ARG A 88 4.39 -2.24 -11.61
CA ARG A 88 4.93 -2.14 -12.98
C ARG A 88 6.00 -1.07 -13.06
N PRO A 89 7.18 -1.38 -13.63
CA PRO A 89 8.21 -0.36 -13.88
C PRO A 89 7.73 0.65 -14.92
N THR A 90 8.13 1.90 -14.77
CA THR A 90 7.93 2.94 -15.78
C THR A 90 9.06 2.95 -16.81
N PRO A 91 8.78 3.36 -18.08
CA PRO A 91 7.50 3.85 -18.58
C PRO A 91 6.47 2.75 -18.80
N LEU A 92 5.21 3.04 -18.43
CA LEU A 92 4.09 2.11 -18.65
C LEU A 92 3.70 1.97 -20.13
N LYS A 93 4.12 2.90 -20.96
CA LYS A 93 3.91 2.92 -22.40
C LYS A 93 5.20 2.57 -23.11
N TYR A 94 5.16 1.56 -23.98
CA TYR A 94 6.34 1.07 -24.70
C TYR A 94 6.00 0.59 -26.11
N VAL A 95 7.00 0.43 -26.96
CA VAL A 95 6.85 -0.01 -28.36
C VAL A 95 7.62 -1.30 -28.56
N VAL A 96 6.99 -2.29 -29.20
CA VAL A 96 7.61 -3.52 -29.67
C VAL A 96 7.22 -3.72 -31.12
N ASP A 97 8.20 -3.91 -32.01
CA ASP A 97 8.00 -4.12 -33.44
C ASP A 97 7.08 -3.07 -34.11
N GLY A 98 7.28 -1.80 -33.75
CA GLY A 98 6.48 -0.68 -34.24
C GLY A 98 5.08 -0.54 -33.69
N LYS A 99 4.62 -1.47 -32.85
CA LYS A 99 3.31 -1.45 -32.20
C LYS A 99 3.41 -0.98 -30.75
N GLN A 100 2.50 -0.06 -30.39
CA GLN A 100 2.44 0.51 -29.04
C GLN A 100 1.65 -0.36 -28.09
N TYR A 101 2.16 -0.49 -26.86
CA TYR A 101 1.56 -1.22 -25.74
C TYR A 101 1.49 -0.35 -24.49
N PHE A 102 0.57 -0.72 -23.58
CA PHE A 102 0.41 -0.09 -22.28
C PHE A 102 0.34 -1.16 -21.19
N ASN A 103 1.02 -0.92 -20.06
CA ASN A 103 0.70 -1.58 -18.80
C ASN A 103 -0.39 -0.84 -18.04
N GLU A 104 -1.07 -1.54 -17.14
CA GLU A 104 -2.03 -0.98 -16.21
C GLU A 104 -1.36 -0.01 -15.23
N ARG A 105 -2.16 0.93 -14.72
CA ARG A 105 -1.80 1.81 -13.63
C ARG A 105 -2.83 1.67 -12.51
N PRO A 106 -2.53 0.97 -11.41
CA PRO A 106 -3.46 0.77 -10.30
C PRO A 106 -3.61 2.02 -9.44
N ILE A 107 -4.46 1.97 -8.43
CA ILE A 107 -4.63 3.04 -7.43
C ILE A 107 -3.35 3.14 -6.59
N SER A 108 -2.91 2.01 -6.00
CA SER A 108 -1.64 1.93 -5.27
C SER A 108 -0.48 1.72 -6.25
N THR A 109 0.51 2.58 -6.19
CA THR A 109 1.67 2.56 -7.12
C THR A 109 2.91 3.11 -6.44
N GLN A 110 4.07 2.62 -6.84
CA GLN A 110 5.37 3.00 -6.29
C GLN A 110 5.74 4.49 -6.50
N GLN A 111 5.02 5.23 -7.34
CA GLN A 111 5.23 6.67 -7.51
C GLN A 111 4.44 7.53 -6.53
N THR A 112 3.64 6.92 -5.67
CA THR A 112 2.83 7.65 -4.68
C THR A 112 3.74 8.25 -3.62
N GLY A 113 3.78 9.56 -3.48
CA GLY A 113 4.57 10.23 -2.44
C GLY A 113 3.87 10.24 -1.08
N PHE A 114 2.54 10.32 -1.10
CA PHE A 114 1.67 10.24 0.07
C PHE A 114 0.24 9.94 -0.34
N SER A 115 -0.53 9.43 0.60
CA SER A 115 -1.97 9.24 0.46
C SER A 115 -2.68 9.58 1.77
N TYR A 116 -3.98 9.89 1.69
CA TYR A 116 -4.77 10.15 2.89
C TYR A 116 -6.24 9.79 2.70
N ILE A 117 -6.90 9.57 3.83
CA ILE A 117 -8.35 9.38 3.92
C ILE A 117 -8.88 10.43 4.89
N ALA A 118 -9.78 11.30 4.41
CA ALA A 118 -10.43 12.31 5.25
C ALA A 118 -11.69 11.73 5.91
N GLN A 119 -11.73 11.71 7.24
CA GLN A 119 -12.88 11.33 8.03
C GLN A 119 -13.46 12.57 8.72
N LEU A 120 -14.65 13.01 8.27
CA LEU A 120 -15.32 14.22 8.77
C LEU A 120 -16.63 13.83 9.46
N ARG A 121 -16.84 14.33 10.70
CA ARG A 121 -17.97 13.97 11.55
C ARG A 121 -18.60 15.23 12.13
N SER A 122 -19.70 15.66 11.53
CA SER A 122 -20.40 16.90 11.87
C SER A 122 -21.11 16.89 13.23
N TRP A 123 -21.25 15.70 13.85
CA TRP A 123 -21.86 15.55 15.16
C TRP A 123 -20.88 15.71 16.34
N LEU A 124 -19.58 15.87 16.05
CA LEU A 124 -18.55 16.18 17.04
C LEU A 124 -18.16 17.66 16.97
N PRO A 125 -17.58 18.21 18.03
CA PRO A 125 -16.95 19.53 17.98
C PRO A 125 -15.96 19.61 16.81
N ARG A 126 -15.89 20.77 16.16
CA ARG A 126 -15.06 20.98 14.96
C ARG A 126 -13.60 20.57 15.16
N GLU A 127 -13.08 20.82 16.36
CA GLU A 127 -11.70 20.53 16.74
C GLU A 127 -11.41 19.02 16.87
N ILE A 128 -12.47 18.21 17.06
CA ILE A 128 -12.38 16.75 17.25
C ILE A 128 -12.86 16.00 16.01
N GLY A 129 -13.87 16.54 15.31
CA GLY A 129 -14.63 15.86 14.28
C GLY A 129 -13.88 15.54 12.98
N GLY A 130 -12.73 16.17 12.73
CA GLY A 130 -11.93 15.96 11.53
C GLY A 130 -10.65 15.18 11.80
N ILE A 131 -10.46 14.08 11.09
CA ILE A 131 -9.19 13.31 11.05
C ILE A 131 -8.73 13.16 9.61
N LEU A 132 -7.45 13.38 9.39
CA LEU A 132 -6.71 12.99 8.22
C LEU A 132 -5.92 11.71 8.56
N TRP A 133 -6.36 10.57 8.05
CA TRP A 133 -5.60 9.32 8.11
C TRP A 133 -4.52 9.40 7.04
N PHE A 134 -3.28 9.58 7.45
CA PHE A 134 -2.19 9.99 6.55
C PHE A 134 -1.10 8.92 6.45
N GLY A 135 -0.68 8.60 5.23
CA GLY A 135 0.43 7.71 4.93
C GLY A 135 1.44 8.37 3.98
N ASN A 136 2.71 8.33 4.33
CA ASN A 136 3.79 8.68 3.41
C ASN A 136 4.14 7.47 2.53
N ASP A 137 4.46 7.73 1.24
CA ASP A 137 4.77 6.69 0.27
C ASP A 137 3.51 5.94 -0.21
N ASP A 138 3.67 4.79 -0.83
CA ASP A 138 2.63 3.95 -1.39
C ASP A 138 1.65 3.43 -0.32
N GLY A 139 0.35 3.66 -0.53
CA GLY A 139 -0.72 3.29 0.41
C GLY A 139 -0.74 1.82 0.81
N ASN A 140 -0.32 0.91 -0.07
CA ASN A 140 -0.23 -0.51 0.25
C ASN A 140 0.98 -0.84 1.14
N MET A 141 1.98 0.02 1.18
CA MET A 141 3.24 -0.20 1.90
C MET A 141 3.30 0.51 3.25
N VAL A 142 2.26 1.26 3.67
CA VAL A 142 2.29 2.08 4.88
C VAL A 142 1.02 1.92 5.72
N ALA A 143 1.15 2.15 7.04
CA ALA A 143 0.00 2.32 7.93
C ALA A 143 -0.45 3.79 7.90
N TYR A 144 -1.76 4.00 8.04
CA TYR A 144 -2.37 5.33 8.07
C TYR A 144 -2.40 5.89 9.50
N VAL A 145 -1.62 6.93 9.76
CA VAL A 145 -1.59 7.57 11.08
C VAL A 145 -2.72 8.60 11.23
N PRO A 146 -3.38 8.67 12.41
CA PRO A 146 -4.47 9.62 12.66
C PRO A 146 -3.91 11.02 12.96
N ILE A 147 -4.15 11.97 12.06
CA ILE A 147 -3.81 13.38 12.24
C ILE A 147 -5.10 14.17 12.37
N TYR A 148 -5.37 14.71 13.55
CA TYR A 148 -6.55 15.55 13.77
C TYR A 148 -6.40 16.89 13.06
N CYS A 149 -7.49 17.36 12.42
CA CYS A 149 -7.46 18.60 11.63
C CYS A 149 -7.24 19.87 12.47
N SER A 150 -7.39 19.78 13.79
CA SER A 150 -7.10 20.84 14.76
C SER A 150 -5.63 20.93 15.19
N ASN A 151 -4.77 20.01 14.74
CA ASN A 151 -3.36 20.00 15.12
C ASN A 151 -2.69 21.34 14.75
N THR A 152 -1.93 21.88 15.68
CA THR A 152 -1.13 23.11 15.53
C THR A 152 0.34 22.82 15.24
N GLU A 153 0.76 21.57 15.50
CA GLU A 153 2.13 21.10 15.29
C GLU A 153 2.11 19.78 14.50
N ARG A 154 3.22 19.44 13.93
CA ARG A 154 3.43 18.16 13.21
C ARG A 154 4.59 17.38 13.82
N ALA A 155 4.58 16.07 13.65
CA ALA A 155 5.73 15.24 13.99
C ALA A 155 6.95 15.64 13.15
N GLU A 156 8.14 15.65 13.76
CA GLU A 156 9.39 16.03 13.10
C GLU A 156 9.66 15.15 11.86
N CYS A 157 9.26 13.89 11.89
CA CYS A 157 9.43 12.96 10.76
C CYS A 157 8.76 13.42 9.46
N PHE A 158 7.76 14.30 9.51
CA PHE A 158 7.12 14.90 8.32
C PHE A 158 7.79 16.18 7.83
N ASN A 159 8.81 16.64 8.52
CA ASN A 159 9.56 17.85 8.14
C ASN A 159 10.99 17.77 8.69
N THR A 160 11.68 16.69 8.40
CA THR A 160 13.06 16.49 8.88
C THR A 160 14.00 17.47 8.19
N PRO A 161 14.71 18.33 8.93
CA PRO A 161 15.69 19.24 8.35
C PRO A 161 16.78 18.50 7.56
N GLY A 162 17.13 19.00 6.38
CA GLY A 162 18.17 18.46 5.53
C GLY A 162 17.78 17.19 4.74
N ALA A 163 16.54 16.71 4.87
CA ALA A 163 16.03 15.62 4.02
C ALA A 163 15.25 16.22 2.83
N ASP A 164 15.54 15.74 1.63
CA ASP A 164 14.84 16.09 0.39
C ASP A 164 14.73 14.87 -0.52
N ALA A 165 14.30 15.05 -1.76
CA ALA A 165 14.10 13.95 -2.72
C ALA A 165 15.38 13.17 -3.10
N VAL A 166 16.54 13.68 -2.79
CA VAL A 166 17.85 13.07 -3.11
C VAL A 166 18.77 12.95 -1.88
N THR A 167 18.29 13.36 -0.70
CA THR A 167 19.02 13.32 0.57
C THR A 167 18.29 12.42 1.56
N PHE A 168 18.80 11.21 1.74
CA PHE A 168 18.24 10.23 2.67
C PHE A 168 18.37 10.66 4.13
N SER A 169 17.32 10.39 4.91
CA SER A 169 17.37 10.47 6.37
C SER A 169 16.50 9.37 6.99
N ASP A 170 17.05 8.62 7.92
CA ASP A 170 16.33 7.60 8.70
C ASP A 170 15.37 8.19 9.74
N LYS A 171 15.32 9.53 9.86
CA LYS A 171 14.36 10.27 10.67
C LYS A 171 13.16 10.77 9.86
N ASN A 172 13.28 10.81 8.52
CA ASN A 172 12.25 11.30 7.63
C ASN A 172 11.24 10.19 7.29
N ALA A 173 9.95 10.49 7.45
CA ALA A 173 8.88 9.52 7.24
C ALA A 173 8.86 8.95 5.82
N PHE A 174 8.99 9.80 4.79
CA PHE A 174 9.03 9.34 3.40
C PHE A 174 10.18 8.37 3.18
N TRP A 175 11.41 8.73 3.61
CA TRP A 175 12.58 7.88 3.38
C TRP A 175 12.53 6.56 4.11
N VAL A 176 12.02 6.54 5.34
CA VAL A 176 11.87 5.29 6.11
C VAL A 176 10.81 4.39 5.48
N CYS A 177 9.67 4.95 5.03
CA CYS A 177 8.63 4.19 4.34
C CYS A 177 9.14 3.69 2.99
N ASN A 178 9.75 4.56 2.18
CA ASN A 178 10.26 4.23 0.86
C ASN A 178 11.40 3.20 0.91
N TRP A 179 12.24 3.22 1.94
CA TRP A 179 13.24 2.17 2.17
C TRP A 179 12.60 0.79 2.31
N VAL A 180 11.57 0.66 3.17
CA VAL A 180 10.84 -0.61 3.34
C VAL A 180 10.15 -1.02 2.05
N SER A 181 9.45 -0.11 1.38
CA SER A 181 8.74 -0.37 0.13
C SER A 181 9.68 -0.91 -0.96
N ASN A 182 10.86 -0.29 -1.12
CA ASN A 182 11.85 -0.71 -2.11
C ASN A 182 12.52 -2.04 -1.79
N MET A 183 12.50 -2.49 -0.53
CA MET A 183 12.87 -3.87 -0.17
C MET A 183 11.79 -4.86 -0.59
N VAL A 184 10.51 -4.48 -0.51
CA VAL A 184 9.35 -5.35 -0.75
C VAL A 184 9.04 -5.49 -2.23
N TYR A 185 9.05 -4.40 -3.03
CA TYR A 185 8.67 -4.42 -4.45
C TYR A 185 9.32 -5.53 -5.27
N PRO A 186 10.64 -5.75 -5.23
CA PRO A 186 11.30 -6.76 -6.05
C PRO A 186 11.11 -8.19 -5.54
N ARG A 187 10.62 -8.39 -4.32
CA ARG A 187 10.38 -9.70 -3.70
C ARG A 187 9.02 -9.76 -3.01
N TYR A 188 8.00 -9.28 -3.69
CA TYR A 188 6.69 -8.97 -3.12
C TYR A 188 6.06 -10.16 -2.39
N SER A 189 5.86 -11.30 -3.05
CA SER A 189 5.23 -12.47 -2.43
C SER A 189 5.97 -13.02 -1.21
N GLN A 190 7.27 -12.70 -1.06
CA GLN A 190 8.09 -13.14 0.07
C GLN A 190 8.05 -12.16 1.24
N LEU A 191 8.15 -10.87 0.97
CA LEU A 191 8.35 -9.84 2.00
C LEU A 191 7.04 -9.14 2.40
N PHE A 192 6.11 -8.98 1.46
CA PHE A 192 4.85 -8.28 1.71
C PHE A 192 4.02 -8.87 2.87
N PRO A 193 3.93 -10.20 3.07
CA PRO A 193 3.21 -10.75 4.22
C PRO A 193 3.73 -10.23 5.57
N ALA A 194 5.05 -10.09 5.73
CA ALA A 194 5.64 -9.57 6.96
C ALA A 194 5.39 -8.05 7.14
N LEU A 195 5.44 -7.29 6.04
CA LEU A 195 5.04 -5.87 6.06
C LEU A 195 3.56 -5.74 6.42
N LYS A 196 2.70 -6.50 5.76
CA LYS A 196 1.24 -6.47 5.95
C LYS A 196 0.85 -6.74 7.41
N GLU A 197 1.50 -7.69 8.05
CA GLU A 197 1.27 -8.00 9.47
C GLU A 197 1.51 -6.77 10.37
N VAL A 198 2.63 -6.08 10.19
CA VAL A 198 2.97 -4.87 10.96
C VAL A 198 2.04 -3.72 10.62
N ARG A 199 1.74 -3.51 9.34
CA ARG A 199 0.84 -2.47 8.85
C ARG A 199 -0.56 -2.64 9.45
N ASP A 200 -1.16 -3.81 9.25
CA ASP A 200 -2.52 -4.10 9.68
C ASP A 200 -2.64 -4.07 11.22
N SER A 201 -1.59 -4.45 11.94
CA SER A 201 -1.53 -4.33 13.40
C SER A 201 -1.62 -2.87 13.86
N LEU A 202 -0.93 -1.95 13.18
CA LEU A 202 -0.98 -0.52 13.52
C LEU A 202 -2.30 0.11 13.11
N ASP A 203 -2.79 -0.14 11.89
CA ASP A 203 -4.09 0.37 11.43
C ASP A 203 -5.22 -0.04 12.40
N ASN A 204 -5.26 -1.33 12.76
CA ASN A 204 -6.25 -1.84 13.72
C ASN A 204 -6.10 -1.21 15.11
N ALA A 205 -4.87 -1.02 15.60
CA ALA A 205 -4.63 -0.39 16.89
C ALA A 205 -5.07 1.08 16.92
N PHE A 206 -4.79 1.82 15.85
CA PHE A 206 -5.19 3.24 15.73
C PHE A 206 -6.70 3.38 15.63
N LEU A 207 -7.35 2.54 14.83
CA LEU A 207 -8.81 2.53 14.71
C LEU A 207 -9.50 2.15 16.05
N ALA A 208 -9.00 1.12 16.74
CA ALA A 208 -9.54 0.70 18.03
C ALA A 208 -9.40 1.78 19.11
N ALA A 209 -8.32 2.57 19.06
CA ALA A 209 -8.08 3.65 20.04
C ALA A 209 -8.97 4.87 19.78
N GLN A 210 -9.48 5.09 18.58
CA GLN A 210 -10.15 6.32 18.14
C GLN A 210 -11.27 6.75 19.10
N LYS A 211 -12.19 5.84 19.44
CA LYS A 211 -13.33 6.14 20.33
C LYS A 211 -12.88 6.63 21.71
N GLY A 212 -11.87 6.01 22.31
CA GLY A 212 -11.35 6.39 23.62
C GLY A 212 -10.63 7.75 23.59
N VAL A 213 -9.86 7.99 22.52
CA VAL A 213 -9.17 9.27 22.30
C VAL A 213 -10.19 10.41 22.17
N GLU A 214 -11.22 10.21 21.38
CA GLU A 214 -12.26 11.22 21.15
C GLU A 214 -13.07 11.50 22.41
N ALA A 215 -13.49 10.49 23.16
CA ALA A 215 -14.21 10.66 24.42
C ALA A 215 -13.38 11.48 25.43
N LYS A 216 -12.06 11.25 25.50
CA LYS A 216 -11.18 12.06 26.34
C LYS A 216 -11.05 13.48 25.82
N ALA A 217 -10.95 13.67 24.52
CA ALA A 217 -10.89 15.01 23.90
C ALA A 217 -12.18 15.79 24.15
N GLU A 218 -13.37 15.16 24.04
CA GLU A 218 -14.67 15.77 24.34
C GLU A 218 -14.78 16.19 25.81
N ALA A 219 -14.34 15.34 26.73
CA ALA A 219 -14.32 15.70 28.17
C ALA A 219 -13.42 16.90 28.47
N LEU A 220 -12.25 16.98 27.84
CA LEU A 220 -11.37 18.16 27.93
C LEU A 220 -12.00 19.39 27.28
N TYR A 221 -12.61 19.22 26.12
CA TYR A 221 -13.22 20.31 25.33
C TYR A 221 -14.35 21.01 26.11
N ALA A 222 -15.09 20.26 26.93
CA ALA A 222 -16.17 20.82 27.74
C ALA A 222 -15.69 21.85 28.79
N THR A 223 -14.43 21.77 29.22
CA THR A 223 -13.83 22.66 30.23
C THR A 223 -12.72 23.54 29.68
N ASP A 224 -11.90 23.02 28.78
CA ASP A 224 -10.76 23.72 28.19
C ASP A 224 -10.52 23.22 26.76
N LYS A 225 -10.94 24.03 25.79
CA LYS A 225 -10.76 23.74 24.36
C LYS A 225 -9.28 23.64 23.94
N ALA A 226 -8.42 24.45 24.53
CA ALA A 226 -7.00 24.44 24.21
C ALA A 226 -6.34 23.15 24.70
N ALA A 227 -6.73 22.66 25.88
CA ALA A 227 -6.28 21.38 26.39
C ALA A 227 -6.72 20.21 25.50
N ALA A 228 -7.95 20.25 24.98
CA ALA A 228 -8.43 19.24 24.03
C ALA A 228 -7.62 19.22 22.74
N VAL A 229 -7.37 20.39 22.12
CA VAL A 229 -6.54 20.53 20.91
C VAL A 229 -5.11 20.04 21.19
N LYS A 230 -4.52 20.43 22.30
CA LYS A 230 -3.18 19.97 22.69
C LYS A 230 -3.12 18.45 22.83
N TYR A 231 -4.12 17.85 23.48
CA TYR A 231 -4.19 16.40 23.66
C TYR A 231 -4.24 15.66 22.32
N LEU A 232 -5.07 16.13 21.36
CA LEU A 232 -5.17 15.53 20.02
C LEU A 232 -3.89 15.73 19.20
N ASN A 233 -3.25 16.90 19.34
CA ASN A 233 -1.96 17.18 18.73
C ASN A 233 -0.87 16.23 19.24
N ASP A 234 -0.73 16.11 20.56
CA ASP A 234 0.24 15.20 21.19
C ASP A 234 0.01 13.75 20.77
N TYR A 235 -1.26 13.30 20.71
CA TYR A 235 -1.63 11.98 20.24
C TYR A 235 -1.21 11.74 18.79
N SER A 236 -1.51 12.67 17.87
CA SER A 236 -1.14 12.55 16.47
C SER A 236 0.39 12.47 16.28
N ILE A 237 1.14 13.30 16.99
CA ILE A 237 2.61 13.27 16.99
C ILE A 237 3.13 11.92 17.52
N GLN A 238 2.58 11.45 18.64
CA GLN A 238 2.97 10.18 19.23
C GLN A 238 2.74 9.02 18.26
N LYS A 239 1.57 8.96 17.58
CA LYS A 239 1.25 7.88 16.64
C LYS A 239 2.10 7.94 15.37
N SER A 240 2.43 9.12 14.88
CA SER A 240 3.37 9.30 13.79
C SER A 240 4.77 8.77 14.14
N ASN A 241 5.27 9.10 15.31
CA ASN A 241 6.57 8.63 15.81
C ASN A 241 6.58 7.11 16.05
N GLU A 242 5.48 6.54 16.57
CA GLU A 242 5.30 5.10 16.74
C GLU A 242 5.39 4.36 15.40
N MET A 243 4.67 4.84 14.37
CA MET A 243 4.70 4.25 13.04
C MET A 243 6.11 4.24 12.47
N ILE A 244 6.82 5.37 12.51
CA ILE A 244 8.19 5.47 11.98
C ILE A 244 9.15 4.56 12.74
N ALA A 245 9.04 4.47 14.05
CA ALA A 245 9.85 3.55 14.85
C ALA A 245 9.62 2.07 14.44
N ARG A 246 8.36 1.69 14.24
CA ARG A 246 7.98 0.36 13.78
C ARG A 246 8.49 0.07 12.35
N TRP A 247 8.45 1.04 11.45
CA TRP A 247 8.97 0.89 10.08
C TRP A 247 10.49 0.73 10.05
N ARG A 248 11.25 1.47 10.86
CA ARG A 248 12.71 1.24 10.99
C ARG A 248 13.01 -0.18 11.49
N GLN A 249 12.28 -0.64 12.52
CA GLN A 249 12.42 -2.00 13.01
C GLN A 249 12.05 -3.04 11.94
N LEU A 250 11.00 -2.77 11.17
CA LEU A 250 10.58 -3.63 10.06
C LEU A 250 11.66 -3.71 8.98
N ALA A 251 12.30 -2.60 8.59
CA ALA A 251 13.40 -2.62 7.63
C ALA A 251 14.54 -3.54 8.07
N ILE A 252 14.95 -3.43 9.35
CA ILE A 252 15.98 -4.29 9.94
C ILE A 252 15.51 -5.76 9.97
N HIS A 253 14.27 -6.00 10.36
CA HIS A 253 13.68 -7.33 10.39
C HIS A 253 13.66 -7.98 9.00
N LEU A 254 13.22 -7.25 7.97
CA LEU A 254 13.15 -7.72 6.60
C LEU A 254 14.53 -8.11 6.05
N ILE A 255 15.57 -7.28 6.27
CA ILE A 255 16.91 -7.62 5.78
C ILE A 255 17.46 -8.85 6.49
N VAL A 256 17.23 -8.99 7.80
CA VAL A 256 17.70 -10.17 8.55
C VAL A 256 16.95 -11.44 8.12
N LYS A 257 15.62 -11.35 7.97
CA LYS A 257 14.76 -12.51 7.66
C LYS A 257 14.97 -13.03 6.23
N PHE A 258 15.18 -12.12 5.28
CA PHE A 258 15.10 -12.42 3.86
C PHE A 258 16.39 -12.18 3.06
N ASN A 259 17.55 -11.94 3.70
CA ASN A 259 18.80 -11.75 2.96
C ASN A 259 19.16 -13.00 2.12
N ASP A 260 19.91 -12.78 1.04
CA ASP A 260 20.44 -13.82 0.15
C ASP A 260 19.36 -14.75 -0.43
N MET A 261 18.16 -14.21 -0.70
CA MET A 261 16.99 -14.96 -1.20
C MET A 261 16.58 -16.13 -0.30
N ALA A 262 17.02 -16.15 0.93
CA ALA A 262 16.62 -17.11 1.94
C ALA A 262 15.44 -16.59 2.77
N VAL A 263 14.81 -17.48 3.53
CA VAL A 263 13.81 -17.16 4.54
C VAL A 263 14.23 -17.83 5.85
N LYS A 264 14.57 -17.02 6.85
CA LYS A 264 14.90 -17.49 8.18
C LYS A 264 13.63 -17.62 9.00
N PRO A 265 13.28 -18.82 9.49
CA PRO A 265 12.07 -19.04 10.26
C PRO A 265 12.17 -18.43 11.67
N GLU A 266 11.00 -18.11 12.20
CA GLU A 266 10.83 -17.59 13.55
C GLU A 266 9.84 -18.46 14.32
N LYS A 267 10.03 -18.48 15.65
CA LYS A 267 9.09 -19.03 16.62
C LYS A 267 8.96 -18.02 17.77
N ASP A 268 7.75 -17.68 18.14
CA ASP A 268 7.45 -16.72 19.21
C ASP A 268 8.20 -15.38 19.08
N GLY A 269 8.26 -14.86 17.81
CA GLY A 269 8.92 -13.59 17.49
C GLY A 269 10.45 -13.62 17.52
N LYS A 270 11.07 -14.79 17.62
CA LYS A 270 12.53 -14.95 17.63
C LYS A 270 12.99 -15.84 16.49
N PHE A 271 14.08 -15.45 15.82
CA PHE A 271 14.71 -16.29 14.81
C PHE A 271 15.21 -17.62 15.41
N LEU A 272 14.91 -18.72 14.73
CA LEU A 272 15.53 -20.00 15.03
C LEU A 272 17.03 -19.93 14.70
N ARG A 273 17.86 -20.35 15.64
CA ARG A 273 19.32 -20.26 15.49
C ARG A 273 20.05 -21.43 16.12
N THR A 274 21.14 -21.82 15.50
CA THR A 274 22.10 -22.78 16.05
C THR A 274 22.81 -22.22 17.27
N SER A 275 23.53 -23.08 18.01
CA SER A 275 24.39 -22.64 19.12
C SER A 275 25.50 -21.66 18.74
N THR A 276 25.90 -21.67 17.45
CA THR A 276 26.92 -20.77 16.88
C THR A 276 26.32 -19.47 16.31
N GLY A 277 24.98 -19.24 16.44
CA GLY A 277 24.32 -18.02 15.99
C GLY A 277 23.90 -18.01 14.51
N LEU A 278 24.07 -19.11 13.78
CA LEU A 278 23.55 -19.23 12.40
C LEU A 278 22.04 -19.47 12.40
N GLY A 279 21.38 -19.07 11.31
CA GLY A 279 19.96 -19.40 11.11
C GLY A 279 19.74 -20.91 11.00
N GLU A 280 18.75 -21.44 11.73
CA GLU A 280 18.36 -22.84 11.71
C GLU A 280 17.14 -23.04 10.83
N HIS A 281 17.03 -24.16 10.11
CA HIS A 281 15.93 -24.49 9.20
C HIS A 281 15.67 -23.41 8.12
N VAL A 282 16.72 -22.76 7.63
CA VAL A 282 16.64 -21.73 6.59
C VAL A 282 16.05 -22.29 5.32
N LYS A 283 14.97 -21.68 4.83
CA LYS A 283 14.30 -22.06 3.58
C LYS A 283 14.86 -21.27 2.40
N ARG A 284 14.82 -21.86 1.22
CA ARG A 284 15.15 -21.25 -0.07
C ARG A 284 14.03 -21.54 -1.07
N PRO A 285 12.98 -20.70 -1.13
CA PRO A 285 11.75 -21.01 -1.88
C PRO A 285 11.95 -21.06 -3.40
N GLY A 286 12.97 -20.38 -3.95
CA GLY A 286 13.22 -20.34 -5.39
C GLY A 286 12.14 -19.58 -6.16
N TYR A 287 11.90 -19.98 -7.41
CA TYR A 287 10.89 -19.38 -8.29
C TYR A 287 9.49 -19.85 -7.91
N SER A 288 8.46 -19.02 -8.17
CA SER A 288 7.06 -19.45 -8.14
C SER A 288 6.79 -20.50 -9.23
N ASP A 289 5.75 -21.32 -9.04
CA ASP A 289 5.40 -22.36 -10.02
C ASP A 289 4.93 -21.76 -11.36
N TYR A 290 4.31 -20.59 -11.32
CA TYR A 290 4.00 -19.84 -12.52
C TYR A 290 5.27 -19.48 -13.29
N PHE A 291 6.26 -18.89 -12.63
CA PHE A 291 7.50 -18.45 -13.26
C PHE A 291 8.33 -19.64 -13.79
N LYS A 292 8.36 -20.78 -13.07
CA LYS A 292 9.00 -22.01 -13.55
C LYS A 292 8.41 -22.48 -14.89
N ARG A 293 7.08 -22.45 -15.03
CA ARG A 293 6.40 -22.82 -16.29
C ARG A 293 6.76 -21.88 -17.43
N GLU A 294 6.74 -20.57 -17.18
CA GLU A 294 7.12 -19.56 -18.19
C GLU A 294 8.60 -19.68 -18.58
N LEU A 295 9.49 -19.98 -17.63
CA LEU A 295 10.90 -20.21 -17.89
C LEU A 295 11.09 -21.41 -18.82
N VAL A 296 10.46 -22.54 -18.51
CA VAL A 296 10.52 -23.76 -19.37
C VAL A 296 9.92 -23.48 -20.76
N LYS A 297 8.80 -22.75 -20.84
CA LYS A 297 8.18 -22.38 -22.10
C LYS A 297 9.12 -21.57 -23.02
N GLN A 298 9.96 -20.70 -22.44
CA GLN A 298 10.93 -19.89 -23.18
C GLN A 298 12.22 -20.66 -23.52
N THR A 299 12.66 -21.56 -22.67
CA THR A 299 13.97 -22.24 -22.78
C THR A 299 13.90 -23.68 -23.29
N GLY A 300 12.69 -24.24 -23.40
CA GLY A 300 12.51 -25.67 -23.74
C GLY A 300 13.28 -26.57 -22.77
N ASP A 301 13.90 -27.62 -23.28
CA ASP A 301 14.62 -28.61 -22.50
C ASP A 301 16.03 -28.19 -22.06
N LYS A 302 16.41 -26.91 -22.25
CA LYS A 302 17.75 -26.43 -21.89
C LYS A 302 18.18 -26.77 -20.47
N PHE A 303 17.22 -26.78 -19.54
CA PHE A 303 17.45 -27.06 -18.11
C PHE A 303 16.82 -28.38 -17.65
N ALA A 304 16.35 -29.21 -18.58
CA ALA A 304 15.82 -30.52 -18.23
C ALA A 304 16.94 -31.44 -17.74
N VAL A 305 16.69 -32.15 -16.63
CA VAL A 305 17.62 -33.16 -16.14
C VAL A 305 17.49 -34.40 -17.05
N PRO A 306 18.58 -34.90 -17.66
CA PRO A 306 18.52 -36.11 -18.48
C PRO A 306 17.96 -37.28 -17.68
N ASN A 307 17.07 -38.04 -18.30
CA ASN A 307 16.61 -39.30 -17.71
C ASN A 307 17.82 -40.23 -17.54
N LYS A 308 17.99 -40.83 -16.35
CA LYS A 308 19.03 -41.82 -16.08
C LYS A 308 18.72 -43.12 -16.77
#